data_a057f0003b29f3e9363a0a1a3272b04e
#
_entry.id   a057f0003b29f3e9363a0a1a3272b04e
#
_cell.length_a   1.000
_cell.length_b   1.000
_cell.length_c   1.000
_cell.angle_alpha   90.00
_cell.angle_beta   90.00
_cell.angle_gamma   90.00
#
_symmetry.space_group_name_H-M   'P 1'
#
loop_
_entity.id
_entity.type
_entity.pdbx_description
1 polymer ?
#
loop_
_entity_poly.entity_id
_entity_poly.type
_entity_poly.pdbx_seq_one_letter_code
_entity_poly.pdbx_strand_id
1 'polypeptide(L)'
;MNLSLNNITFLILVLFSVKLSSQIKYPRQYFTAEINDKDIINIDGDINELVWDKVLWGDNFTEVYPDENTPPTEFTKFKILYDQKYLYVSILSLDSEPNSITSRLSRRDSFEGDRVNVLIDSYHDLRTAFLFTVTSAGVRGDEIITNNGENIDDSWNPIWVAKSKILSNGWSAEMKIPLSQLRFGNSKKQVWGLNVARNLFKENELSAWNRIPVGSAGWVSEAGELVGLNNIKPQKQIEIQPFLVNQLETYRAEAGNPYRDKGKNHTINAGLDAKIGITNDLTLDVTVNPDFGQVEADPAAIALDGFEIFNREQRPFFVENKNIFDYKYSGNRDNLFFSRRIGRAPQVYPDFSDEA
;
A
#
# COMPACT_ATOMS: atom_id res chain seq x y z
N MET A 1 50.48 38.87 -14.35
CA MET A 1 50.08 38.96 -12.92
C MET A 1 50.51 37.67 -12.26
N ASN A 2 51.75 37.66 -11.65
CA ASN A 2 52.33 36.46 -11.05
C ASN A 2 51.72 36.33 -9.63
N LEU A 3 50.85 35.37 -9.43
CA LEU A 3 50.41 34.98 -8.10
C LEU A 3 51.60 34.34 -7.37
N SER A 4 51.99 34.94 -6.24
CA SER A 4 53.10 34.39 -5.44
C SER A 4 52.69 33.04 -4.83
N LEU A 5 53.66 32.16 -4.65
CA LEU A 5 53.47 30.81 -4.09
C LEU A 5 52.68 30.85 -2.76
N ASN A 6 52.87 31.89 -1.95
CA ASN A 6 52.18 32.13 -0.69
C ASN A 6 50.68 32.37 -0.87
N ASN A 7 50.25 33.02 -1.97
CA ASN A 7 48.83 33.26 -2.25
C ASN A 7 48.11 32.01 -2.72
N ILE A 8 48.84 31.11 -3.42
CA ILE A 8 48.30 29.80 -3.85
C ILE A 8 48.13 28.88 -2.63
N THR A 9 49.12 28.86 -1.71
CA THR A 9 49.05 28.07 -0.47
C THR A 9 47.91 28.56 0.43
N PHE A 10 47.69 29.87 0.54
CA PHE A 10 46.58 30.44 1.30
C PHE A 10 45.24 30.11 0.68
N LEU A 11 45.10 30.13 -0.65
CA LEU A 11 43.87 29.74 -1.36
C LEU A 11 43.56 28.26 -1.18
N ILE A 12 44.56 27.38 -1.20
CA ILE A 12 44.40 25.94 -0.96
C ILE A 12 43.97 25.69 0.52
N LEU A 13 44.55 26.40 1.46
CA LEU A 13 44.18 26.29 2.89
C LEU A 13 42.74 26.78 3.15
N VAL A 14 42.30 27.82 2.48
CA VAL A 14 40.90 28.33 2.58
C VAL A 14 39.93 27.34 1.94
N LEU A 15 40.28 26.69 0.84
CA LEU A 15 39.48 25.64 0.22
C LEU A 15 39.38 24.36 1.07
N PHE A 16 40.42 24.04 1.86
CA PHE A 16 40.38 22.91 2.80
C PHE A 16 39.66 23.21 4.11
N SER A 17 39.42 24.47 4.44
CA SER A 17 38.71 24.88 5.66
C SER A 17 37.16 24.97 5.48
N VAL A 18 36.65 24.77 4.28
CA VAL A 18 35.23 24.44 4.10
C VAL A 18 35.01 23.04 4.67
N LYS A 19 34.87 22.95 5.97
CA LYS A 19 34.29 21.74 6.58
C LYS A 19 32.96 21.54 5.91
N LEU A 20 32.89 20.55 4.99
CA LEU A 20 31.65 19.90 4.71
C LEU A 20 31.18 19.27 6.03
N SER A 21 30.46 20.02 6.82
CA SER A 21 29.57 19.46 7.83
C SER A 21 28.44 18.77 7.08
N SER A 22 28.75 17.64 6.47
CA SER A 22 27.74 16.61 6.27
C SER A 22 27.31 16.24 7.69
N GLN A 23 26.24 16.86 8.16
CA GLN A 23 25.56 16.34 9.34
C GLN A 23 25.15 14.92 8.95
N ILE A 24 25.83 13.93 9.52
CA ILE A 24 25.36 12.55 9.48
C ILE A 24 24.02 12.60 10.20
N LYS A 25 22.95 12.64 9.42
CA LYS A 25 21.58 12.61 9.92
C LYS A 25 21.33 11.16 10.32
N TYR A 26 21.44 10.87 11.62
CA TYR A 26 20.99 9.58 12.12
C TYR A 26 19.47 9.52 11.99
N PRO A 27 18.89 8.47 11.38
CA PRO A 27 17.46 8.29 11.33
C PRO A 27 16.90 8.19 12.75
N ARG A 28 15.68 8.66 12.96
CA ARG A 28 14.98 8.46 14.24
C ARG A 28 14.75 6.97 14.44
N GLN A 29 14.87 6.50 15.67
CA GLN A 29 14.66 5.09 16.02
C GLN A 29 13.43 4.95 16.89
N TYR A 30 12.57 4.00 16.56
CA TYR A 30 11.48 3.54 17.38
C TYR A 30 11.77 2.12 17.87
N PHE A 31 11.71 1.90 19.19
CA PHE A 31 12.00 0.62 19.82
C PHE A 31 10.70 -0.14 20.07
N THR A 32 10.51 -1.24 19.36
CA THR A 32 9.38 -2.16 19.55
C THR A 32 9.71 -3.26 20.55
N ALA A 33 8.69 -3.96 21.03
CA ALA A 33 8.82 -5.08 21.94
C ALA A 33 8.01 -6.30 21.47
N GLU A 34 8.52 -7.49 21.74
CA GLU A 34 7.81 -8.74 21.51
C GLU A 34 6.73 -8.96 22.57
N ILE A 35 5.55 -9.40 22.11
CA ILE A 35 4.46 -9.83 22.98
C ILE A 35 4.37 -11.36 23.01
N ASN A 36 3.83 -11.90 24.10
CA ASN A 36 3.66 -13.34 24.29
C ASN A 36 2.25 -13.77 23.88
N ASP A 37 2.05 -15.08 23.69
CA ASP A 37 0.74 -15.68 23.38
C ASP A 37 -0.36 -15.38 24.42
N LYS A 38 0.01 -14.92 25.61
CA LYS A 38 -0.92 -14.51 26.68
C LYS A 38 -1.36 -13.06 26.56
N ASP A 39 -0.61 -12.26 25.81
CA ASP A 39 -0.90 -10.86 25.57
C ASP A 39 -1.89 -10.77 24.39
N ILE A 40 -3.13 -10.45 24.65
CA ILE A 40 -4.17 -10.37 23.63
C ILE A 40 -4.38 -8.91 23.29
N ILE A 41 -4.27 -8.57 22.01
CA ILE A 41 -4.67 -7.28 21.44
C ILE A 41 -5.92 -7.51 20.59
N ASN A 42 -7.02 -6.85 20.95
CA ASN A 42 -8.24 -6.86 20.16
C ASN A 42 -8.18 -5.68 19.20
N ILE A 43 -8.33 -5.96 17.92
CA ILE A 43 -8.36 -4.89 16.92
C ILE A 43 -9.80 -4.36 16.84
N ASP A 44 -10.14 -3.45 17.73
CA ASP A 44 -11.47 -2.82 17.82
C ASP A 44 -11.44 -1.28 17.68
N GLY A 45 -10.23 -0.72 17.63
CA GLY A 45 -9.97 0.71 17.52
C GLY A 45 -9.83 1.40 18.86
N ASP A 46 -9.88 0.69 19.98
CA ASP A 46 -9.76 1.23 21.34
C ASP A 46 -8.43 0.80 21.97
N ILE A 47 -7.50 1.72 22.11
CA ILE A 47 -6.15 1.44 22.61
C ILE A 47 -6.19 1.35 24.16
N ASN A 48 -6.79 0.30 24.68
CA ASN A 48 -7.02 0.14 26.12
C ASN A 48 -6.31 -1.08 26.74
N GLU A 49 -5.67 -1.94 25.94
CA GLU A 49 -4.96 -3.09 26.46
C GLU A 49 -3.65 -2.69 27.13
N LEU A 50 -3.43 -3.22 28.34
CA LEU A 50 -2.22 -2.95 29.13
C LEU A 50 -0.92 -3.38 28.42
N VAL A 51 -1.01 -4.28 27.45
CA VAL A 51 0.16 -4.73 26.69
C VAL A 51 0.83 -3.60 25.91
N TRP A 52 0.08 -2.59 25.51
CA TRP A 52 0.62 -1.40 24.85
C TRP A 52 1.60 -0.59 25.73
N ASP A 53 1.58 -0.80 27.05
CA ASP A 53 2.51 -0.13 27.97
C ASP A 53 3.92 -0.75 28.00
N LYS A 54 4.14 -1.84 27.23
CA LYS A 54 5.48 -2.40 27.02
C LYS A 54 6.39 -1.51 26.19
N VAL A 55 5.83 -0.56 25.44
CA VAL A 55 6.58 0.36 24.59
C VAL A 55 6.17 1.81 24.84
N LEU A 56 7.08 2.71 24.56
CA LEU A 56 6.81 4.14 24.62
C LEU A 56 6.05 4.61 23.39
N TRP A 57 5.38 5.73 23.50
CA TRP A 57 4.79 6.39 22.34
C TRP A 57 5.86 6.95 21.41
N GLY A 58 5.73 6.70 20.11
CA GLY A 58 6.39 7.47 19.07
C GLY A 58 5.56 8.72 18.80
N ASP A 59 6.15 9.87 18.98
CA ASP A 59 5.50 11.19 18.90
C ASP A 59 6.39 12.21 18.19
N ASN A 60 6.14 13.52 18.39
CA ASN A 60 6.90 14.61 17.79
C ASN A 60 6.93 14.55 16.26
N PHE A 61 5.75 14.46 15.66
CA PHE A 61 5.58 14.56 14.21
C PHE A 61 5.99 15.96 13.74
N THR A 62 6.40 16.02 12.49
CA THR A 62 6.76 17.25 11.81
C THR A 62 5.91 17.39 10.56
N GLU A 63 5.42 18.57 10.30
CA GLU A 63 4.67 18.87 9.11
C GLU A 63 5.54 18.76 7.85
N VAL A 64 5.00 18.11 6.82
CA VAL A 64 5.62 17.94 5.51
C VAL A 64 5.08 18.99 4.55
N TYR A 65 3.76 19.22 4.57
CA TYR A 65 3.08 20.31 3.87
C TYR A 65 1.79 20.68 4.60
N PRO A 66 1.27 21.92 4.46
CA PRO A 66 1.80 23.01 3.62
C PRO A 66 3.08 23.68 4.15
N ASP A 67 3.31 23.66 5.46
CA ASP A 67 4.40 24.40 6.10
C ASP A 67 5.54 23.49 6.53
N GLU A 68 6.46 23.22 5.61
CA GLU A 68 7.56 22.26 5.83
C GLU A 68 8.33 22.54 7.14
N ASN A 69 8.55 21.48 7.92
CA ASN A 69 9.39 21.46 9.12
C ASN A 69 8.87 22.30 10.30
N THR A 70 7.56 22.51 10.35
CA THR A 70 6.87 23.11 11.50
C THR A 70 6.23 22.02 12.38
N PRO A 71 5.84 22.34 13.64
CA PRO A 71 4.97 21.46 14.41
C PRO A 71 3.62 21.28 13.70
N PRO A 72 3.05 20.07 13.70
CA PRO A 72 1.74 19.84 13.10
C PRO A 72 0.64 20.56 13.89
N THR A 73 -0.45 20.93 13.21
CA THR A 73 -1.63 21.55 13.82
C THR A 73 -2.23 20.69 14.93
N GLU A 74 -2.26 19.37 14.74
CA GLU A 74 -2.83 18.42 15.68
C GLU A 74 -1.85 17.29 16.03
N PHE A 75 -1.84 16.85 17.29
CA PHE A 75 -0.90 15.85 17.78
C PHE A 75 -1.27 14.44 17.32
N THR A 76 -0.26 13.69 16.91
CA THR A 76 -0.34 12.28 16.60
C THR A 76 0.73 11.50 17.35
N LYS A 77 0.38 10.30 17.82
CA LYS A 77 1.33 9.40 18.46
C LYS A 77 0.96 7.95 18.14
N PHE A 78 1.96 7.06 18.16
CA PHE A 78 1.77 5.66 17.84
C PHE A 78 2.56 4.74 18.75
N LYS A 79 2.16 3.47 18.78
CA LYS A 79 2.89 2.37 19.42
C LYS A 79 2.96 1.19 18.45
N ILE A 80 4.07 0.43 18.50
CA ILE A 80 4.27 -0.77 17.69
C ILE A 80 4.73 -1.90 18.59
N LEU A 81 4.05 -3.04 18.47
CA LEU A 81 4.38 -4.31 19.11
C LEU A 81 4.44 -5.42 18.06
N TYR A 82 5.06 -6.52 18.36
CA TYR A 82 5.07 -7.67 17.47
C TYR A 82 5.05 -8.99 18.23
N ASP A 83 4.61 -10.03 17.55
CA ASP A 83 4.81 -11.43 17.93
C ASP A 83 5.47 -12.19 16.77
N GLN A 84 5.53 -13.51 16.86
CA GLN A 84 6.14 -14.34 15.82
C GLN A 84 5.33 -14.39 14.51
N LYS A 85 4.11 -13.81 14.47
CA LYS A 85 3.20 -13.89 13.33
C LYS A 85 2.74 -12.51 12.83
N TYR A 86 2.67 -11.53 13.72
CA TYR A 86 2.02 -10.25 13.42
C TYR A 86 2.83 -9.07 13.92
N LEU A 87 2.72 -7.98 13.20
CA LEU A 87 3.05 -6.64 13.66
C LEU A 87 1.74 -5.95 14.06
N TYR A 88 1.73 -5.34 15.23
CA TYR A 88 0.60 -4.59 15.77
C TYR A 88 0.96 -3.12 15.83
N VAL A 89 0.10 -2.27 15.32
CA VAL A 89 0.29 -0.82 15.35
C VAL A 89 -0.96 -0.19 15.94
N SER A 90 -0.77 0.69 16.91
CA SER A 90 -1.83 1.57 17.40
C SER A 90 -1.45 3.02 17.15
N ILE A 91 -2.40 3.83 16.71
CA ILE A 91 -2.20 5.25 16.41
C ILE A 91 -3.31 6.04 17.09
N LEU A 92 -2.92 7.06 17.82
CA LEU A 92 -3.84 8.03 18.43
C LEU A 92 -3.63 9.39 17.76
N SER A 93 -4.65 9.85 17.07
CA SER A 93 -4.72 11.13 16.38
C SER A 93 -5.60 12.08 17.19
N LEU A 94 -4.99 12.94 17.99
CA LEU A 94 -5.73 13.96 18.74
C LEU A 94 -6.28 15.01 17.79
N ASP A 95 -7.37 15.65 18.16
CA ASP A 95 -8.00 16.72 17.43
C ASP A 95 -8.66 17.70 18.40
N SER A 96 -8.35 18.98 18.28
CA SER A 96 -8.93 20.04 19.11
C SER A 96 -10.42 20.24 18.84
N GLU A 97 -10.88 19.84 17.63
CA GLU A 97 -12.27 19.90 17.20
C GLU A 97 -12.77 18.54 16.71
N PRO A 98 -12.97 17.54 17.58
CA PRO A 98 -13.27 16.16 17.17
C PRO A 98 -14.54 16.03 16.32
N ASN A 99 -15.48 16.97 16.43
CA ASN A 99 -16.68 17.00 15.61
C ASN A 99 -16.43 17.42 14.15
N SER A 100 -15.28 18.00 13.85
CA SER A 100 -14.86 18.39 12.50
C SER A 100 -14.12 17.30 11.75
N ILE A 101 -13.82 16.16 12.42
CA ILE A 101 -13.13 15.02 11.80
C ILE A 101 -13.97 14.51 10.63
N THR A 102 -13.36 14.53 9.45
CA THR A 102 -14.00 14.01 8.25
C THR A 102 -13.88 12.50 8.19
N SER A 103 -15.01 11.82 8.49
CA SER A 103 -15.10 10.36 8.53
C SER A 103 -16.11 9.87 7.49
N ARG A 104 -15.64 9.59 6.27
CA ARG A 104 -16.48 9.12 5.16
C ARG A 104 -16.10 7.70 4.76
N LEU A 105 -17.11 6.85 4.59
CA LEU A 105 -16.91 5.53 4.02
C LEU A 105 -16.66 5.67 2.52
N SER A 106 -15.62 5.02 2.06
CA SER A 106 -15.25 4.86 0.67
C SER A 106 -14.88 3.41 0.37
N ARG A 107 -14.51 3.10 -0.86
CA ARG A 107 -13.96 1.80 -1.21
C ARG A 107 -12.53 1.67 -0.69
N ARG A 108 -12.06 0.42 -0.53
CA ARG A 108 -10.64 0.15 -0.28
C ARG A 108 -9.78 0.92 -1.30
N ASP A 109 -8.63 1.42 -0.86
CA ASP A 109 -7.67 2.19 -1.66
C ASP A 109 -8.20 3.53 -2.21
N SER A 110 -9.39 3.95 -1.79
CA SER A 110 -9.97 5.26 -2.07
C SER A 110 -10.20 6.01 -0.78
N PHE A 111 -9.48 7.10 -0.57
CA PHE A 111 -9.44 7.78 0.72
C PHE A 111 -10.16 9.11 0.69
N GLU A 112 -11.23 9.21 1.48
CA GLU A 112 -11.96 10.44 1.73
C GLU A 112 -11.97 10.76 3.22
N GLY A 113 -11.28 11.83 3.62
CA GLY A 113 -11.21 12.28 5.00
C GLY A 113 -9.88 12.03 5.70
N ASP A 114 -9.92 12.14 7.03
CA ASP A 114 -8.75 11.97 7.88
C ASP A 114 -8.20 10.55 7.79
N ARG A 115 -6.88 10.42 7.68
CA ARG A 115 -6.22 9.12 7.59
C ARG A 115 -4.83 9.11 8.20
N VAL A 116 -4.39 7.93 8.58
CA VAL A 116 -3.02 7.64 9.01
C VAL A 116 -2.41 6.59 8.12
N ASN A 117 -1.10 6.70 7.92
CA ASN A 117 -0.32 5.83 7.06
C ASN A 117 0.86 5.27 7.85
N VAL A 118 1.16 3.99 7.65
CA VAL A 118 2.32 3.30 8.22
C VAL A 118 3.16 2.74 7.08
N LEU A 119 4.33 3.29 6.90
CA LEU A 119 5.31 2.84 5.93
C LEU A 119 6.28 1.88 6.60
N ILE A 120 6.53 0.74 5.99
CA ILE A 120 7.44 -0.30 6.46
C ILE A 120 8.36 -0.71 5.30
N ASP A 121 9.65 -0.39 5.40
CA ASP A 121 10.70 -0.95 4.55
C ASP A 121 11.33 -2.13 5.30
N SER A 122 10.77 -3.31 5.11
CA SER A 122 11.18 -4.52 5.83
C SER A 122 12.46 -5.16 5.30
N TYR A 123 12.90 -4.81 4.10
CA TYR A 123 14.24 -5.15 3.59
C TYR A 123 15.32 -4.19 4.07
N HIS A 124 14.93 -2.99 4.48
CA HIS A 124 15.81 -1.87 4.80
C HIS A 124 16.74 -1.52 3.63
N ASP A 125 16.16 -1.52 2.43
CA ASP A 125 16.87 -1.19 1.18
C ASP A 125 16.77 0.28 0.81
N LEU A 126 15.98 1.06 1.54
CA LEU A 126 15.73 2.49 1.37
C LEU A 126 15.11 2.84 0.00
N ARG A 127 14.46 1.87 -0.63
CA ARG A 127 13.89 2.01 -1.98
C ARG A 127 12.52 1.39 -2.09
N THR A 128 12.27 0.30 -1.35
CA THR A 128 11.04 -0.48 -1.42
C THR A 128 10.35 -0.48 -0.06
N ALA A 129 9.08 -0.17 -0.03
CA ALA A 129 8.31 -0.18 1.20
C ALA A 129 6.87 -0.67 0.98
N PHE A 130 6.26 -1.14 2.06
CA PHE A 130 4.84 -1.44 2.17
C PHE A 130 4.16 -0.30 2.90
N LEU A 131 3.08 0.21 2.35
CA LEU A 131 2.30 1.28 2.95
C LEU A 131 0.92 0.75 3.34
N PHE A 132 0.56 0.94 4.61
CA PHE A 132 -0.74 0.58 5.16
C PHE A 132 -1.46 1.85 5.59
N THR A 133 -2.65 2.07 5.07
CA THR A 133 -3.46 3.26 5.32
C THR A 133 -4.76 2.89 6.03
N VAL A 134 -5.14 3.66 7.03
CA VAL A 134 -6.46 3.58 7.67
C VAL A 134 -7.07 4.96 7.78
N THR A 135 -8.32 5.10 7.35
CA THR A 135 -9.08 6.34 7.54
C THR A 135 -9.79 6.36 8.88
N SER A 136 -10.21 7.53 9.34
CA SER A 136 -11.06 7.69 10.52
C SER A 136 -12.39 6.92 10.43
N ALA A 137 -12.86 6.61 9.21
CA ALA A 137 -14.03 5.76 8.95
C ALA A 137 -13.71 4.25 8.93
N GLY A 138 -12.43 3.83 9.11
CA GLY A 138 -12.01 2.43 9.08
C GLY A 138 -11.80 1.86 7.67
N VAL A 139 -11.76 2.70 6.64
CA VAL A 139 -11.39 2.27 5.29
C VAL A 139 -9.90 1.96 5.26
N ARG A 140 -9.55 0.82 4.70
CA ARG A 140 -8.16 0.36 4.56
C ARG A 140 -7.64 0.64 3.15
N GLY A 141 -6.34 0.86 3.07
CA GLY A 141 -5.60 0.86 1.82
C GLY A 141 -4.21 0.29 2.01
N ASP A 142 -3.70 -0.26 0.97
CA ASP A 142 -2.41 -0.92 0.96
C ASP A 142 -1.72 -0.75 -0.39
N GLU A 143 -0.44 -0.42 -0.33
CA GLU A 143 0.34 -0.07 -1.51
C GLU A 143 1.75 -0.64 -1.38
N ILE A 144 2.33 -1.06 -2.51
CA ILE A 144 3.77 -1.31 -2.61
C ILE A 144 4.42 -0.09 -3.23
N ILE A 145 5.42 0.41 -2.54
CA ILE A 145 6.22 1.54 -2.98
C ILE A 145 7.54 1.02 -3.51
N THR A 146 7.94 1.46 -4.70
CA THR A 146 9.22 1.11 -5.30
C THR A 146 9.94 2.34 -5.85
N ASN A 147 11.22 2.19 -6.19
CA ASN A 147 12.07 3.27 -6.67
C ASN A 147 12.06 4.51 -5.75
N ASN A 148 12.11 4.27 -4.44
CA ASN A 148 12.16 5.33 -3.42
C ASN A 148 10.94 6.27 -3.43
N GLY A 149 9.77 5.80 -3.87
CA GLY A 149 8.53 6.57 -3.89
C GLY A 149 8.07 7.04 -5.27
N GLU A 150 8.83 6.75 -6.33
CA GLU A 150 8.42 7.12 -7.69
C GLU A 150 7.26 6.27 -8.21
N ASN A 151 7.23 4.99 -7.82
CA ASN A 151 6.18 4.07 -8.24
C ASN A 151 5.38 3.60 -7.03
N ILE A 152 4.07 3.76 -7.14
CA ILE A 152 3.08 3.32 -6.16
C ILE A 152 2.19 2.28 -6.84
N ASP A 153 2.12 1.07 -6.29
CA ASP A 153 1.26 0.00 -6.78
C ASP A 153 0.14 -0.26 -5.76
N ASP A 154 -1.05 0.25 -6.06
CA ASP A 154 -2.29 0.10 -5.31
C ASP A 154 -3.02 -1.23 -5.61
N SER A 155 -2.46 -2.05 -6.48
CA SER A 155 -3.04 -3.33 -6.85
C SER A 155 -2.70 -4.47 -5.88
N TRP A 156 -1.74 -4.25 -5.00
CA TRP A 156 -1.38 -5.20 -3.96
C TRP A 156 -2.46 -5.25 -2.88
N ASN A 157 -3.03 -6.41 -2.65
CA ASN A 157 -4.15 -6.63 -1.75
C ASN A 157 -3.79 -7.65 -0.66
N PRO A 158 -3.01 -7.28 0.37
CA PRO A 158 -2.65 -8.16 1.47
C PRO A 158 -3.83 -8.44 2.40
N ILE A 159 -3.76 -9.56 3.10
CA ILE A 159 -4.73 -9.91 4.14
C ILE A 159 -4.25 -9.33 5.46
N TRP A 160 -4.87 -8.28 5.94
CA TRP A 160 -4.61 -7.66 7.24
C TRP A 160 -5.87 -7.05 7.84
N VAL A 161 -5.83 -6.71 9.11
CA VAL A 161 -6.99 -6.21 9.84
C VAL A 161 -6.68 -4.85 10.43
N ALA A 162 -7.63 -3.93 10.32
CA ALA A 162 -7.60 -2.66 11.02
C ALA A 162 -9.00 -2.24 11.46
N LYS A 163 -9.03 -1.43 12.51
CA LYS A 163 -10.22 -0.75 13.01
C LYS A 163 -9.86 0.65 13.43
N SER A 164 -10.81 1.56 13.29
CA SER A 164 -10.72 2.92 13.80
C SER A 164 -11.91 3.23 14.70
N LYS A 165 -11.73 4.18 15.61
CA LYS A 165 -12.75 4.64 16.54
C LYS A 165 -12.65 6.15 16.72
N ILE A 166 -13.78 6.85 16.59
CA ILE A 166 -13.88 8.26 16.93
C ILE A 166 -13.99 8.37 18.45
N LEU A 167 -13.15 9.25 19.01
CA LEU A 167 -13.05 9.52 20.44
C LEU A 167 -13.53 10.95 20.74
N SER A 168 -13.70 11.27 22.02
CA SER A 168 -14.08 12.62 22.46
C SER A 168 -12.98 13.69 22.23
N ASN A 169 -11.74 13.27 21.99
CA ASN A 169 -10.57 14.15 21.81
C ASN A 169 -9.77 13.83 20.53
N GLY A 170 -10.40 13.19 19.54
CA GLY A 170 -9.76 12.79 18.29
C GLY A 170 -10.26 11.45 17.75
N TRP A 171 -9.36 10.64 17.24
CA TRP A 171 -9.66 9.28 16.80
C TRP A 171 -8.44 8.37 16.94
N SER A 172 -8.69 7.09 16.99
CA SER A 172 -7.67 6.06 17.08
C SER A 172 -7.79 5.05 15.95
N ALA A 173 -6.69 4.41 15.64
CA ALA A 173 -6.63 3.29 14.72
C ALA A 173 -5.76 2.18 15.30
N GLU A 174 -6.16 0.94 15.09
CA GLU A 174 -5.37 -0.24 15.38
C GLU A 174 -5.23 -1.09 14.13
N MET A 175 -4.03 -1.64 13.94
CA MET A 175 -3.69 -2.47 12.81
C MET A 175 -3.04 -3.76 13.28
N LYS A 176 -3.37 -4.88 12.64
CA LYS A 176 -2.72 -6.18 12.80
C LYS A 176 -2.28 -6.67 11.43
N ILE A 177 -0.99 -6.64 11.20
CA ILE A 177 -0.36 -6.92 9.91
C ILE A 177 0.38 -8.25 10.03
N PRO A 178 -0.02 -9.30 9.29
CA PRO A 178 0.69 -10.57 9.31
C PRO A 178 2.11 -10.41 8.74
N LEU A 179 3.10 -10.96 9.41
CA LEU A 179 4.48 -10.96 8.93
C LEU A 179 4.65 -11.73 7.61
N SER A 180 3.70 -12.62 7.28
CA SER A 180 3.65 -13.30 5.97
C SER A 180 3.33 -12.38 4.80
N GLN A 181 2.78 -11.19 5.05
CA GLN A 181 2.52 -10.16 4.02
C GLN A 181 3.74 -9.27 3.79
N LEU A 182 4.71 -9.31 4.68
CA LEU A 182 5.95 -8.54 4.59
C LEU A 182 7.09 -9.44 4.14
N ARG A 183 7.97 -8.92 3.31
CA ARG A 183 9.16 -9.65 2.85
C ARG A 183 10.38 -9.12 3.58
N PHE A 184 11.12 -9.99 4.27
CA PHE A 184 12.31 -9.61 5.03
C PHE A 184 13.32 -10.76 5.10
N GLY A 185 14.56 -10.44 5.44
CA GLY A 185 15.66 -11.41 5.54
C GLY A 185 15.60 -12.29 6.79
N ASN A 186 16.48 -13.29 6.85
CA ASN A 186 16.56 -14.26 7.96
C ASN A 186 17.48 -13.83 9.13
N SER A 187 17.86 -12.56 9.22
CA SER A 187 18.73 -12.07 10.28
C SER A 187 18.07 -12.21 11.67
N LYS A 188 18.82 -12.63 12.68
CA LYS A 188 18.29 -12.74 14.04
C LYS A 188 17.83 -11.42 14.64
N LYS A 189 18.49 -10.33 14.26
CA LYS A 189 18.12 -8.96 14.61
C LYS A 189 17.75 -8.26 13.32
N GLN A 190 16.55 -7.71 13.28
CA GLN A 190 16.02 -6.97 12.14
C GLN A 190 15.98 -5.48 12.50
N VAL A 191 16.31 -4.65 11.53
CA VAL A 191 16.05 -3.21 11.55
C VAL A 191 15.27 -2.93 10.28
N TRP A 192 14.11 -2.31 10.41
CA TRP A 192 13.26 -1.98 9.28
C TRP A 192 13.13 -0.47 9.14
N GLY A 193 12.97 0.03 7.94
CA GLY A 193 12.55 1.42 7.74
C GLY A 193 11.12 1.61 8.25
N LEU A 194 10.88 2.72 8.93
CA LEU A 194 9.58 3.07 9.51
C LEU A 194 9.28 4.54 9.28
N ASN A 195 8.10 4.83 8.79
CA ASN A 195 7.51 6.15 8.97
C ASN A 195 6.02 6.01 9.30
N VAL A 196 5.51 6.91 10.11
CA VAL A 196 4.08 7.04 10.40
C VAL A 196 3.68 8.46 10.01
N ALA A 197 2.62 8.58 9.23
CA ALA A 197 2.15 9.88 8.77
C ALA A 197 0.65 10.06 9.04
N ARG A 198 0.21 11.28 9.20
CA ARG A 198 -1.19 11.67 9.30
C ARG A 198 -1.54 12.68 8.22
N ASN A 199 -2.65 12.45 7.54
CA ASN A 199 -3.32 13.46 6.75
C ASN A 199 -4.47 14.04 7.56
N LEU A 200 -4.35 15.29 7.96
CA LEU A 200 -5.42 16.08 8.57
C LEU A 200 -6.22 16.74 7.44
N PHE A 201 -7.38 16.16 7.15
CA PHE A 201 -8.13 16.50 5.94
C PHE A 201 -8.63 17.95 5.92
N LYS A 202 -9.13 18.44 7.05
CA LYS A 202 -9.67 19.81 7.17
C LYS A 202 -8.65 20.91 6.85
N GLU A 203 -7.37 20.65 7.14
CA GLU A 203 -6.26 21.61 6.94
C GLU A 203 -5.44 21.28 5.68
N ASN A 204 -5.76 20.20 4.97
CA ASN A 204 -4.94 19.67 3.88
C ASN A 204 -3.47 19.50 4.30
N GLU A 205 -3.25 19.10 5.55
CA GLU A 205 -1.94 18.93 6.16
C GLU A 205 -1.48 17.48 6.10
N LEU A 206 -0.21 17.28 5.78
CA LEU A 206 0.50 16.03 5.98
C LEU A 206 1.58 16.23 7.03
N SER A 207 1.53 15.47 8.09
CA SER A 207 2.60 15.39 9.09
C SER A 207 3.17 13.98 9.17
N ALA A 208 4.47 13.85 9.44
CA ALA A 208 5.19 12.58 9.50
C ALA A 208 6.09 12.50 10.74
N TRP A 209 6.22 11.28 11.26
CA TRP A 209 7.05 11.01 12.43
C TRP A 209 8.53 11.22 12.12
N ASN A 210 9.04 10.68 11.02
CA ASN A 210 10.35 11.06 10.52
C ASN A 210 10.20 12.04 9.37
N ARG A 211 10.92 13.16 9.47
CA ARG A 211 10.81 14.26 8.52
C ARG A 211 11.14 13.80 7.10
N ILE A 212 10.33 14.20 6.15
CA ILE A 212 10.56 14.05 4.72
C ILE A 212 10.84 15.44 4.14
N PRO A 213 12.11 15.80 3.81
CA PRO A 213 12.41 17.12 3.26
C PRO A 213 11.76 17.32 1.89
N VAL A 214 11.24 18.52 1.63
CA VAL A 214 10.84 18.93 0.28
C VAL A 214 12.07 18.93 -0.62
N GLY A 215 11.99 18.25 -1.77
CA GLY A 215 13.12 18.11 -2.69
C GLY A 215 14.07 16.95 -2.38
N SER A 216 13.75 16.07 -1.41
CA SER A 216 14.45 14.78 -1.27
C SER A 216 14.25 13.94 -2.55
N ALA A 217 15.24 13.11 -2.87
CA ALA A 217 15.19 12.22 -4.04
C ALA A 217 14.11 11.13 -3.96
N GLY A 218 13.41 11.05 -2.83
CA GLY A 218 12.32 10.13 -2.56
C GLY A 218 12.00 10.15 -1.07
N TRP A 219 11.01 9.37 -0.65
CA TRP A 219 10.51 9.41 0.72
C TRP A 219 10.70 8.10 1.50
N VAL A 220 10.99 6.99 0.82
CA VAL A 220 11.35 5.73 1.50
C VAL A 220 12.72 5.86 2.18
N SER A 221 13.69 6.46 1.50
CA SER A 221 15.03 6.73 2.06
C SER A 221 15.06 7.72 3.22
N GLU A 222 13.97 8.48 3.40
CA GLU A 222 13.79 9.39 4.52
C GLU A 222 13.04 8.75 5.70
N ALA A 223 12.82 7.44 5.67
CA ALA A 223 12.22 6.73 6.79
C ALA A 223 13.16 6.73 8.01
N GLY A 224 12.58 6.69 9.20
CA GLY A 224 13.28 6.33 10.42
C GLY A 224 13.45 4.82 10.53
N GLU A 225 13.83 4.32 11.68
CA GLU A 225 14.11 2.90 11.92
C GLU A 225 13.18 2.31 12.98
N LEU A 226 12.64 1.14 12.69
CA LEU A 226 12.01 0.24 13.64
C LEU A 226 13.04 -0.75 14.14
N VAL A 227 13.37 -0.66 15.42
CA VAL A 227 14.43 -1.44 16.08
C VAL A 227 13.83 -2.32 17.18
N GLY A 228 14.46 -3.44 17.44
CA GLY A 228 14.01 -4.35 18.51
C GLY A 228 13.30 -5.60 18.00
N LEU A 229 13.14 -5.76 16.69
CA LEU A 229 12.63 -6.97 16.08
C LEU A 229 13.68 -8.09 16.19
N ASN A 230 13.42 -9.11 17.02
CA ASN A 230 14.37 -10.18 17.30
C ASN A 230 13.77 -11.54 16.97
N ASN A 231 14.57 -12.39 16.32
CA ASN A 231 14.26 -13.79 16.04
C ASN A 231 12.94 -14.03 15.28
N ILE A 232 12.39 -13.01 14.63
CA ILE A 232 11.26 -13.21 13.71
C ILE A 232 11.74 -13.98 12.48
N LYS A 233 10.87 -14.83 11.97
CA LYS A 233 11.17 -15.65 10.79
C LYS A 233 10.19 -15.32 9.67
N PRO A 234 10.67 -15.21 8.42
CA PRO A 234 9.79 -15.12 7.28
C PRO A 234 8.80 -16.27 7.28
N GLN A 235 7.53 -15.95 7.15
CA GLN A 235 6.47 -16.96 7.14
C GLN A 235 6.07 -17.25 5.70
N LYS A 236 5.74 -18.52 5.43
CA LYS A 236 5.21 -18.89 4.13
C LYS A 236 3.82 -18.29 3.98
N GLN A 237 3.65 -17.49 2.94
CA GLN A 237 2.34 -17.02 2.53
C GLN A 237 1.61 -18.16 1.81
N ILE A 238 0.42 -18.52 2.29
CA ILE A 238 -0.49 -19.44 1.60
C ILE A 238 -1.88 -18.80 1.69
N GLU A 239 -2.38 -18.37 0.57
CA GLU A 239 -3.70 -17.79 0.44
C GLU A 239 -4.48 -18.60 -0.58
N ILE A 240 -5.71 -18.95 -0.25
CA ILE A 240 -6.61 -19.69 -1.13
C ILE A 240 -7.96 -18.98 -1.11
N GLN A 241 -8.39 -18.47 -2.23
CA GLN A 241 -9.61 -17.70 -2.40
C GLN A 241 -10.56 -18.37 -3.38
N PRO A 242 -11.42 -19.29 -2.92
CA PRO A 242 -12.48 -19.81 -3.76
C PRO A 242 -13.55 -18.75 -4.00
N PHE A 243 -14.14 -18.73 -5.18
CA PHE A 243 -15.27 -17.87 -5.49
C PHE A 243 -16.40 -18.61 -6.20
N LEU A 244 -17.61 -18.12 -6.02
CA LEU A 244 -18.81 -18.57 -6.69
C LEU A 244 -19.56 -17.35 -7.22
N VAL A 245 -19.79 -17.31 -8.51
CA VAL A 245 -20.57 -16.28 -9.19
C VAL A 245 -21.91 -16.85 -9.59
N ASN A 246 -22.97 -16.25 -9.07
CA ASN A 246 -24.35 -16.59 -9.43
C ASN A 246 -25.00 -15.37 -10.08
N GLN A 247 -25.23 -15.43 -11.38
CA GLN A 247 -25.76 -14.34 -12.19
C GLN A 247 -27.14 -14.68 -12.73
N LEU A 248 -28.12 -13.84 -12.39
CA LEU A 248 -29.45 -13.87 -12.99
C LEU A 248 -29.63 -12.63 -13.87
N GLU A 249 -29.71 -12.83 -15.16
CA GLU A 249 -29.99 -11.79 -16.14
C GLU A 249 -31.45 -11.86 -16.59
N THR A 250 -32.14 -10.72 -16.59
CA THR A 250 -33.50 -10.59 -17.10
C THR A 250 -33.50 -9.57 -18.24
N TYR A 251 -34.14 -9.94 -19.35
CA TYR A 251 -34.19 -9.10 -20.55
C TYR A 251 -35.51 -9.31 -21.28
N ARG A 252 -35.83 -8.41 -22.20
CA ARG A 252 -36.98 -8.59 -23.07
C ARG A 252 -36.72 -9.75 -24.03
N ALA A 253 -37.63 -10.75 -24.04
CA ALA A 253 -37.53 -11.86 -24.98
C ALA A 253 -37.66 -11.38 -26.42
N GLU A 254 -36.80 -11.85 -27.30
CA GLU A 254 -36.77 -11.54 -28.74
C GLU A 254 -37.02 -12.81 -29.53
N ALA A 255 -38.21 -12.91 -30.16
CA ALA A 255 -38.56 -14.09 -30.97
C ALA A 255 -37.56 -14.26 -32.14
N GLY A 256 -36.96 -15.46 -32.25
CA GLY A 256 -36.00 -15.78 -33.30
C GLY A 256 -34.54 -15.43 -32.96
N ASN A 257 -34.28 -14.81 -31.81
CA ASN A 257 -32.92 -14.60 -31.31
C ASN A 257 -32.51 -15.75 -30.37
N PRO A 258 -31.59 -16.63 -30.76
CA PRO A 258 -31.25 -17.84 -29.98
C PRO A 258 -30.59 -17.50 -28.63
N TYR A 259 -30.09 -16.28 -28.46
CA TYR A 259 -29.44 -15.80 -27.22
C TYR A 259 -30.41 -15.08 -26.28
N ARG A 260 -31.60 -14.69 -26.76
CA ARG A 260 -32.56 -13.87 -26.00
C ARG A 260 -34.01 -14.38 -26.11
N ASP A 261 -34.22 -15.65 -26.40
CA ASP A 261 -35.55 -16.23 -26.62
C ASP A 261 -36.35 -16.39 -25.30
N LYS A 262 -35.66 -16.62 -24.18
CA LYS A 262 -36.31 -17.01 -22.90
C LYS A 262 -36.63 -15.86 -21.95
N GLY A 263 -36.15 -14.64 -22.23
CA GLY A 263 -36.34 -13.47 -21.39
C GLY A 263 -35.59 -13.49 -20.03
N LYS A 264 -34.85 -14.57 -19.77
CA LYS A 264 -34.00 -14.74 -18.58
C LYS A 264 -32.85 -15.68 -18.88
N ASN A 265 -31.72 -15.42 -18.24
CA ASN A 265 -30.55 -16.31 -18.27
C ASN A 265 -30.04 -16.48 -16.84
N HIS A 266 -29.64 -17.67 -16.47
CA HIS A 266 -29.07 -17.98 -15.16
C HIS A 266 -27.76 -18.72 -15.36
N THR A 267 -26.69 -18.15 -14.86
CA THR A 267 -25.34 -18.69 -14.97
C THR A 267 -24.74 -18.85 -13.59
N ILE A 268 -24.09 -19.97 -13.34
CA ILE A 268 -23.32 -20.24 -12.13
C ILE A 268 -21.90 -20.60 -12.55
N ASN A 269 -20.94 -19.82 -12.09
CA ASN A 269 -19.51 -20.04 -12.32
C ASN A 269 -18.80 -20.18 -10.97
N ALA A 270 -17.86 -21.09 -10.88
CA ALA A 270 -16.99 -21.26 -9.73
C ALA A 270 -15.53 -21.25 -10.16
N GLY A 271 -14.68 -20.68 -9.33
CA GLY A 271 -13.25 -20.64 -9.57
C GLY A 271 -12.45 -20.53 -8.28
N LEU A 272 -11.15 -20.41 -8.43
CA LEU A 272 -10.20 -20.42 -7.34
C LEU A 272 -8.98 -19.57 -7.69
N ASP A 273 -8.61 -18.66 -6.83
CA ASP A 273 -7.31 -18.01 -6.84
C ASP A 273 -6.46 -18.54 -5.68
N ALA A 274 -5.18 -18.76 -5.91
CA ALA A 274 -4.25 -19.21 -4.88
C ALA A 274 -2.91 -18.51 -5.03
N LYS A 275 -2.35 -18.08 -3.88
CA LYS A 275 -1.03 -17.48 -3.78
C LYS A 275 -0.20 -18.30 -2.80
N ILE A 276 0.95 -18.77 -3.24
CA ILE A 276 1.82 -19.66 -2.47
C ILE A 276 3.25 -19.10 -2.48
N GLY A 277 3.73 -18.63 -1.34
CA GLY A 277 5.13 -18.25 -1.16
C GLY A 277 6.02 -19.51 -1.12
N ILE A 278 6.78 -19.74 -2.18
CA ILE A 278 7.72 -20.87 -2.27
C ILE A 278 8.98 -20.55 -1.48
N THR A 279 9.53 -19.36 -1.67
CA THR A 279 10.64 -18.79 -0.91
C THR A 279 10.30 -17.35 -0.52
N ASN A 280 11.20 -16.64 0.16
CA ASN A 280 11.01 -15.23 0.48
C ASN A 280 10.88 -14.35 -0.77
N ASP A 281 11.50 -14.77 -1.88
CA ASP A 281 11.62 -13.99 -3.11
C ASP A 281 10.83 -14.60 -4.28
N LEU A 282 10.23 -15.78 -4.08
CA LEU A 282 9.48 -16.49 -5.11
C LEU A 282 8.07 -16.81 -4.64
N THR A 283 7.10 -16.24 -5.33
CA THR A 283 5.67 -16.49 -5.11
C THR A 283 5.09 -17.16 -6.36
N LEU A 284 4.26 -18.17 -6.13
CA LEU A 284 3.46 -18.81 -7.18
C LEU A 284 2.02 -18.33 -7.05
N ASP A 285 1.53 -17.68 -8.10
CA ASP A 285 0.13 -17.28 -8.23
C ASP A 285 -0.55 -18.23 -9.23
N VAL A 286 -1.69 -18.77 -8.83
CA VAL A 286 -2.49 -19.72 -9.64
C VAL A 286 -3.93 -19.23 -9.67
N THR A 287 -4.52 -19.24 -10.86
CA THR A 287 -5.96 -19.01 -11.01
C THR A 287 -6.60 -20.13 -11.81
N VAL A 288 -7.78 -20.54 -11.41
CA VAL A 288 -8.62 -21.52 -12.11
C VAL A 288 -9.97 -20.89 -12.38
N ASN A 289 -10.34 -20.84 -13.67
CA ASN A 289 -11.59 -20.28 -14.17
C ASN A 289 -11.84 -18.82 -13.73
N PRO A 290 -10.90 -17.87 -13.97
CA PRO A 290 -11.06 -16.47 -13.56
C PRO A 290 -12.28 -15.85 -14.25
N ASP A 291 -13.18 -15.27 -13.45
CA ASP A 291 -14.44 -14.69 -13.93
C ASP A 291 -14.52 -13.19 -13.56
N PHE A 292 -15.04 -12.37 -14.46
CA PHE A 292 -15.30 -10.96 -14.21
C PHE A 292 -16.43 -10.73 -13.18
N GLY A 293 -17.28 -11.71 -12.96
CA GLY A 293 -18.34 -11.62 -11.96
C GLY A 293 -17.84 -11.59 -10.52
N GLN A 294 -16.56 -11.92 -10.26
CA GLN A 294 -15.96 -11.78 -8.93
C GLN A 294 -15.53 -10.35 -8.58
N VAL A 295 -15.55 -9.45 -9.56
CA VAL A 295 -15.14 -8.05 -9.41
C VAL A 295 -16.30 -7.12 -9.77
N GLU A 296 -16.13 -5.83 -9.48
CA GLU A 296 -17.14 -4.83 -9.82
C GLU A 296 -17.37 -4.75 -11.33
N ALA A 297 -18.63 -4.53 -11.70
CA ALA A 297 -19.00 -4.29 -13.09
C ALA A 297 -18.31 -3.02 -13.60
N ASP A 298 -17.84 -3.08 -14.85
CA ASP A 298 -17.31 -1.91 -15.53
C ASP A 298 -18.34 -0.78 -15.57
N PRO A 299 -17.93 0.48 -15.42
CA PRO A 299 -18.83 1.60 -15.60
C PRO A 299 -19.39 1.60 -17.01
N ALA A 300 -20.68 1.89 -17.12
CA ALA A 300 -21.33 2.04 -18.44
C ALA A 300 -20.65 3.21 -19.20
N ALA A 301 -20.00 2.91 -20.30
CA ALA A 301 -19.35 3.90 -21.16
C ALA A 301 -19.79 3.68 -22.61
N ILE A 302 -20.03 4.77 -23.31
CA ILE A 302 -20.40 4.77 -24.73
C ILE A 302 -19.23 5.38 -25.51
N ALA A 303 -18.60 4.60 -26.38
CA ALA A 303 -17.60 5.13 -27.30
C ALA A 303 -18.30 5.91 -28.42
N LEU A 304 -18.24 7.23 -28.34
CA LEU A 304 -18.77 8.11 -29.38
C LEU A 304 -17.83 8.23 -30.56
N ASP A 305 -16.58 7.88 -30.39
CA ASP A 305 -15.49 7.98 -31.38
C ASP A 305 -15.24 6.71 -32.18
N GLY A 306 -15.99 5.64 -31.90
CA GLY A 306 -15.83 4.34 -32.57
C GLY A 306 -14.60 3.53 -32.16
N PHE A 307 -13.80 4.02 -31.19
CA PHE A 307 -12.67 3.29 -30.67
C PHE A 307 -13.05 2.32 -29.54
N GLU A 308 -12.29 1.24 -29.38
CA GLU A 308 -12.49 0.29 -28.27
C GLU A 308 -12.24 0.97 -26.92
N ILE A 309 -13.17 0.80 -25.98
CA ILE A 309 -13.01 1.28 -24.60
C ILE A 309 -12.13 0.28 -23.87
N PHE A 310 -10.96 0.72 -23.46
CA PHE A 310 -10.05 -0.07 -22.63
C PHE A 310 -10.39 0.13 -21.15
N ASN A 311 -11.16 -0.79 -20.58
CA ASN A 311 -11.39 -0.82 -19.15
C ASN A 311 -10.18 -1.42 -18.42
N ARG A 312 -9.88 -0.92 -17.21
CA ARG A 312 -8.80 -1.46 -16.37
C ARG A 312 -9.10 -2.92 -16.01
N GLU A 313 -8.06 -3.75 -15.95
CA GLU A 313 -8.19 -5.11 -15.39
C GLU A 313 -8.52 -5.01 -13.89
N GLN A 314 -9.43 -5.85 -13.42
CA GLN A 314 -9.89 -5.87 -12.03
C GLN A 314 -9.82 -7.27 -11.40
N ARG A 315 -9.63 -8.32 -12.19
CA ARG A 315 -9.50 -9.69 -11.68
C ARG A 315 -8.19 -9.81 -10.89
N PRO A 316 -8.21 -10.26 -9.62
CA PRO A 316 -7.06 -10.23 -8.71
C PRO A 316 -5.78 -10.81 -9.31
N PHE A 317 -5.86 -11.98 -9.91
CA PHE A 317 -4.71 -12.64 -10.54
C PHE A 317 -4.00 -11.80 -11.62
N PHE A 318 -4.76 -11.02 -12.41
CA PHE A 318 -4.18 -10.23 -13.52
C PHE A 318 -3.83 -8.79 -13.12
N VAL A 319 -4.28 -8.35 -11.98
CA VAL A 319 -4.00 -7.00 -11.46
C VAL A 319 -2.68 -7.01 -10.73
N GLU A 320 -2.44 -8.03 -9.93
CA GLU A 320 -1.21 -8.15 -9.15
C GLU A 320 0.01 -8.31 -10.06
N ASN A 321 1.05 -7.53 -9.79
CA ASN A 321 2.28 -7.47 -10.58
C ASN A 321 2.07 -7.14 -12.08
N LYS A 322 0.94 -6.49 -12.44
CA LYS A 322 0.64 -6.11 -13.84
C LYS A 322 1.73 -5.25 -14.47
N ASN A 323 2.46 -4.46 -13.68
CA ASN A 323 3.57 -3.62 -14.10
C ASN A 323 4.69 -4.42 -14.79
N ILE A 324 4.87 -5.70 -14.45
CA ILE A 324 5.84 -6.60 -15.10
C ILE A 324 5.42 -6.90 -16.56
N PHE A 325 4.12 -6.86 -16.85
CA PHE A 325 3.53 -7.17 -18.15
C PHE A 325 3.03 -5.92 -18.91
N ASP A 326 3.19 -4.72 -18.33
CA ASP A 326 2.73 -3.47 -18.94
C ASP A 326 3.76 -2.93 -19.95
N TYR A 327 3.92 -3.65 -21.07
CA TYR A 327 4.77 -3.22 -22.17
C TYR A 327 4.00 -2.32 -23.13
N LYS A 328 4.28 -1.03 -23.09
CA LYS A 328 3.74 -0.04 -24.01
C LYS A 328 4.66 0.14 -25.20
N TYR A 329 4.14 -0.01 -26.41
CA TYR A 329 4.93 0.13 -27.63
C TYR A 329 5.00 1.57 -28.14
N SER A 330 3.87 2.28 -28.15
CA SER A 330 3.77 3.66 -28.64
C SER A 330 2.55 4.38 -28.06
N GLY A 331 2.67 4.93 -26.86
CA GLY A 331 1.57 5.62 -26.18
C GLY A 331 0.71 4.72 -25.30
N ASN A 332 -0.31 5.30 -24.65
CA ASN A 332 -1.09 4.62 -23.61
C ASN A 332 -2.10 3.57 -24.10
N ARG A 333 -2.26 3.38 -25.41
CA ARG A 333 -3.25 2.48 -25.99
C ARG A 333 -2.65 1.26 -26.71
N ASP A 334 -1.34 1.20 -26.86
CA ASP A 334 -0.64 0.14 -27.59
C ASP A 334 0.04 -0.83 -26.61
N ASN A 335 -0.75 -1.57 -25.86
CA ASN A 335 -0.23 -2.60 -24.98
C ASN A 335 -0.02 -3.90 -25.75
N LEU A 336 1.18 -4.48 -25.66
CA LEU A 336 1.50 -5.76 -26.26
C LEU A 336 0.66 -6.90 -25.61
N PHE A 337 0.36 -6.75 -24.31
CA PHE A 337 -0.43 -7.70 -23.55
C PHE A 337 -1.64 -6.99 -22.92
N PHE A 338 -2.84 -7.55 -23.13
CA PHE A 338 -4.07 -7.07 -22.52
C PHE A 338 -4.83 -8.24 -21.91
N SER A 339 -4.71 -8.42 -20.61
CA SER A 339 -5.23 -9.56 -19.84
C SER A 339 -6.73 -9.79 -19.99
N ARG A 340 -7.52 -8.72 -20.20
CA ARG A 340 -8.98 -8.83 -20.36
C ARG A 340 -9.42 -9.60 -21.62
N ARG A 341 -8.51 -9.85 -22.54
CA ARG A 341 -8.77 -10.73 -23.70
C ARG A 341 -8.66 -12.22 -23.34
N ILE A 342 -8.03 -12.55 -22.22
CA ILE A 342 -7.91 -13.94 -21.75
C ILE A 342 -9.27 -14.43 -21.25
N GLY A 343 -9.72 -15.57 -21.75
CA GLY A 343 -11.04 -16.15 -21.46
C GLY A 343 -12.17 -15.63 -22.36
N ARG A 344 -11.88 -14.71 -23.28
CA ARG A 344 -12.85 -14.24 -24.29
C ARG A 344 -12.75 -15.09 -25.55
N ALA A 345 -13.87 -15.48 -26.11
CA ALA A 345 -13.90 -16.17 -27.41
C ALA A 345 -13.32 -15.24 -28.50
N PRO A 346 -12.52 -15.77 -29.44
CA PRO A 346 -12.02 -15.01 -30.58
C PRO A 346 -13.18 -14.42 -31.40
N GLN A 347 -13.03 -13.19 -31.86
CA GLN A 347 -14.04 -12.55 -32.73
C GLN A 347 -14.06 -13.17 -34.13
N VAL A 348 -12.93 -13.73 -34.58
CA VAL A 348 -12.76 -14.39 -35.86
C VAL A 348 -11.98 -15.67 -35.64
N TYR A 349 -12.50 -16.79 -36.14
CA TYR A 349 -11.75 -18.04 -36.21
C TYR A 349 -11.06 -18.08 -37.57
N PRO A 350 -9.72 -18.17 -37.62
CA PRO A 350 -9.02 -18.34 -38.89
C PRO A 350 -9.47 -19.66 -39.53
N ASP A 351 -9.85 -19.59 -40.80
CA ASP A 351 -10.15 -20.77 -41.57
C ASP A 351 -8.82 -21.38 -42.07
N PHE A 352 -8.46 -22.51 -41.56
CA PHE A 352 -7.26 -23.25 -41.95
C PHE A 352 -7.50 -24.21 -43.10
N SER A 353 -8.66 -24.15 -43.77
CA SER A 353 -9.01 -25.05 -44.86
C SER A 353 -8.18 -24.85 -46.13
N ASP A 354 -7.46 -23.76 -46.27
CA ASP A 354 -6.69 -23.40 -47.46
C ASP A 354 -5.18 -23.72 -47.37
N GLU A 355 -4.70 -24.34 -46.28
CA GLU A 355 -3.30 -24.76 -46.11
C GLU A 355 -3.11 -26.30 -46.15
N ALA A 356 -3.73 -26.99 -47.09
CA ALA A 356 -3.48 -28.40 -47.34
C ALA A 356 -2.96 -28.65 -48.75
#